data_93ce6cad9fe52d5a266f82fb89f44061
#
_entry.id   93ce6cad9fe52d5a266f82fb89f44061
#
_cell.length_a   1.000
_cell.length_b   1.000
_cell.length_c   1.000
_cell.angle_alpha   90.00
_cell.angle_beta   90.00
_cell.angle_gamma   90.00
#
_symmetry.space_group_name_H-M   'P 1'
#
loop_
_entity.id
_entity.type
_entity.pdbx_description
1 polymer ?
#
loop_
_entity_poly.entity_id
_entity_poly.type
_entity_poly.pdbx_seq_one_letter_code
_entity_poly.pdbx_strand_id
1 'polypeptide(L)'
;KGFLFDRPYKAIEANHNEPNIDEPNNYNKILLKILSHENVCSRTPVYEKYDKQVQGRTYVETGLADAGVMAPFNSSEYPKEIRNVGIALSTDHNPLHGLINPYLSGINAVVEAMRNVASVGATPHAITDCLCYGNPEKPEQMWQFVEGIKGINDACKTITLKHSKESPTPIIAGNVSFYNESKDKPIPPSPIISCLGRI
;
A
#
# COMPACT_ATOMS: atom_id res chain seq x y z
N LYS A 1 -30.02 19.87 -4.69
CA LYS A 1 -30.12 18.86 -3.62
C LYS A 1 -29.62 17.54 -4.23
N GLY A 2 -28.53 16.94 -3.71
CA GLY A 2 -28.07 15.61 -4.10
C GLY A 2 -28.87 14.52 -3.39
N PHE A 3 -28.77 13.29 -3.91
CA PHE A 3 -29.29 12.12 -3.21
C PHE A 3 -28.38 11.81 -2.03
N LEU A 4 -28.94 11.62 -0.84
CA LEU A 4 -28.24 11.14 0.35
C LEU A 4 -28.61 9.68 0.55
N PHE A 5 -27.62 8.80 0.54
CA PHE A 5 -27.78 7.39 0.88
C PHE A 5 -27.15 7.13 2.25
N ASP A 6 -28.01 6.78 3.21
CA ASP A 6 -27.56 6.28 4.50
C ASP A 6 -27.51 4.75 4.42
N ARG A 7 -26.31 4.21 4.13
CA ARG A 7 -26.12 2.76 3.98
C ARG A 7 -25.83 2.15 5.36
N PRO A 8 -26.65 1.18 5.79
CA PRO A 8 -26.36 0.46 7.03
C PRO A 8 -25.07 -0.31 6.90
N TYR A 9 -24.32 -0.41 8.00
CA TYR A 9 -23.15 -1.26 8.11
C TYR A 9 -23.20 -2.10 9.38
N LYS A 10 -22.58 -3.29 9.32
CA LYS A 10 -22.58 -4.26 10.40
C LYS A 10 -21.17 -4.77 10.61
N ALA A 11 -20.66 -4.60 11.82
CA ALA A 11 -19.36 -5.11 12.21
C ALA A 11 -19.30 -6.63 12.06
N ILE A 12 -18.19 -7.11 11.56
CA ILE A 12 -17.83 -8.52 11.56
C ILE A 12 -16.93 -8.73 12.77
N GLU A 13 -17.23 -9.73 13.59
CA GLU A 13 -16.33 -10.13 14.66
C GLU A 13 -15.05 -10.69 14.04
N ALA A 14 -13.93 -10.05 14.36
CA ALA A 14 -12.64 -10.53 13.90
C ALA A 14 -12.31 -11.86 14.58
N ASN A 15 -11.93 -12.85 13.78
CA ASN A 15 -11.40 -14.09 14.31
C ASN A 15 -9.93 -13.87 14.71
N HIS A 16 -9.68 -13.61 15.98
CA HIS A 16 -8.34 -13.40 16.54
C HIS A 16 -7.68 -14.71 17.03
N ASN A 17 -8.24 -15.87 16.68
CA ASN A 17 -7.64 -17.13 17.07
C ASN A 17 -6.31 -17.31 16.33
N GLU A 18 -5.22 -17.27 17.07
CA GLU A 18 -3.93 -17.69 16.54
C GLU A 18 -3.99 -19.18 16.15
N PRO A 19 -3.53 -19.53 14.95
CA PRO A 19 -3.46 -20.92 14.57
C PRO A 19 -2.49 -21.66 15.50
N ASN A 20 -2.93 -22.79 16.08
CA ASN A 20 -2.02 -23.67 16.79
C ASN A 20 -1.13 -24.38 15.76
N ILE A 21 0.10 -23.92 15.64
CA ILE A 21 1.09 -24.47 14.69
C ILE A 21 2.13 -25.23 15.51
N ASP A 22 2.27 -26.52 15.23
CA ASP A 22 3.30 -27.34 15.84
C ASP A 22 4.68 -26.79 15.54
N GLU A 23 5.56 -26.80 16.53
CA GLU A 23 6.92 -26.36 16.36
C GLU A 23 7.66 -27.25 15.34
N PRO A 24 8.26 -26.67 14.29
CA PRO A 24 8.89 -27.45 13.24
C PRO A 24 10.22 -28.05 13.70
N ASN A 25 10.47 -29.30 13.34
CA ASN A 25 11.74 -29.98 13.60
C ASN A 25 12.93 -29.40 12.79
N ASN A 26 12.66 -28.58 11.77
CA ASN A 26 13.68 -27.99 10.90
C ASN A 26 13.25 -26.64 10.35
N TYR A 27 13.72 -25.58 10.97
CA TYR A 27 13.41 -24.19 10.57
C TYR A 27 13.96 -23.83 9.18
N ASN A 28 15.10 -24.38 8.74
CA ASN A 28 15.64 -24.12 7.40
C ASN A 28 14.67 -24.60 6.31
N LYS A 29 14.04 -25.77 6.50
CA LYS A 29 13.02 -26.27 5.57
C LYS A 29 11.79 -25.36 5.53
N ILE A 30 11.37 -24.85 6.68
CA ILE A 30 10.24 -23.91 6.75
C ILE A 30 10.60 -22.60 6.07
N LEU A 31 11.79 -22.04 6.32
CA LEU A 31 12.26 -20.83 5.64
C LEU A 31 12.26 -20.99 4.12
N LEU A 32 12.84 -22.08 3.61
CA LEU A 32 12.86 -22.36 2.18
C LEU A 32 11.43 -22.51 1.59
N LYS A 33 10.51 -23.14 2.34
CA LYS A 33 9.11 -23.26 1.94
C LYS A 33 8.42 -21.89 1.87
N ILE A 34 8.68 -21.01 2.85
CA ILE A 34 8.12 -19.65 2.85
C ILE A 34 8.69 -18.86 1.67
N LEU A 35 10.00 -18.86 1.48
CA LEU A 35 10.66 -18.12 0.39
C LEU A 35 10.26 -18.63 -1.01
N SER A 36 9.87 -19.89 -1.15
CA SER A 36 9.38 -20.46 -2.41
C SER A 36 7.88 -20.30 -2.61
N HIS A 37 7.14 -19.81 -1.61
CA HIS A 37 5.70 -19.66 -1.71
C HIS A 37 5.34 -18.58 -2.74
N GLU A 38 4.30 -18.82 -3.53
CA GLU A 38 3.86 -17.92 -4.61
C GLU A 38 3.57 -16.48 -4.16
N ASN A 39 3.21 -16.25 -2.91
CA ASN A 39 2.98 -14.91 -2.35
C ASN A 39 4.25 -14.23 -1.80
N VAL A 40 5.38 -14.92 -1.77
CA VAL A 40 6.63 -14.43 -1.17
C VAL A 40 7.79 -14.44 -2.17
N CYS A 41 7.84 -15.43 -3.07
CA CYS A 41 8.93 -15.60 -4.02
C CYS A 41 9.10 -14.38 -4.95
N SER A 42 10.31 -14.24 -5.50
CA SER A 42 10.62 -13.19 -6.46
C SER A 42 9.67 -13.18 -7.66
N ARG A 43 9.23 -12.00 -8.06
CA ARG A 43 8.43 -11.75 -9.27
C ARG A 43 9.29 -11.37 -10.47
N THR A 44 10.59 -11.50 -10.37
CA THR A 44 11.56 -11.22 -11.44
C THR A 44 11.09 -11.74 -12.82
N PRO A 45 10.63 -12.99 -12.98
CA PRO A 45 10.16 -13.48 -14.29
C PRO A 45 9.00 -12.69 -14.89
N VAL A 46 8.26 -11.93 -14.08
CA VAL A 46 7.14 -11.09 -14.53
C VAL A 46 7.65 -9.74 -15.00
N TYR A 47 8.41 -9.04 -14.18
CA TYR A 47 8.81 -7.65 -14.46
C TYR A 47 10.06 -7.50 -15.34
N GLU A 48 10.91 -8.54 -15.47
CA GLU A 48 12.08 -8.50 -16.38
C GLU A 48 11.71 -8.33 -17.86
N LYS A 49 10.46 -8.61 -18.21
CA LYS A 49 9.96 -8.46 -19.58
C LYS A 49 9.68 -7.01 -19.98
N TYR A 50 9.67 -6.10 -19.01
CA TYR A 50 9.34 -4.69 -19.22
C TYR A 50 10.58 -3.82 -19.14
N ASP A 51 10.56 -2.70 -19.88
CA ASP A 51 11.62 -1.71 -19.80
C ASP A 51 11.61 -1.03 -18.41
N LYS A 52 12.71 -1.17 -17.70
CA LYS A 52 12.93 -0.60 -16.37
C LYS A 52 13.72 0.71 -16.42
N GLN A 53 14.22 1.09 -17.59
CA GLN A 53 15.10 2.23 -17.79
C GLN A 53 14.50 3.29 -18.73
N VAL A 54 13.17 3.41 -18.73
CA VAL A 54 12.49 4.39 -19.58
C VAL A 54 13.11 5.77 -19.40
N GLN A 55 13.56 6.36 -20.52
CA GLN A 55 14.27 7.64 -20.57
C GLN A 55 15.60 7.69 -19.78
N GLY A 56 16.15 6.56 -19.34
CA GLY A 56 17.37 6.51 -18.55
C GLY A 56 17.30 7.25 -17.21
N ARG A 57 16.14 7.32 -16.59
CA ARG A 57 15.90 8.11 -15.39
C ARG A 57 15.73 7.26 -14.12
N THR A 58 15.69 5.94 -14.24
CA THR A 58 15.62 5.04 -13.10
C THR A 58 16.95 4.98 -12.39
N TYR A 59 16.95 5.22 -11.08
CA TYR A 59 18.12 5.18 -10.22
C TYR A 59 18.15 3.92 -9.34
N VAL A 60 17.02 3.54 -8.76
CA VAL A 60 16.83 2.27 -8.04
C VAL A 60 15.75 1.49 -8.77
N GLU A 61 16.16 0.38 -9.37
CA GLU A 61 15.29 -0.50 -10.16
C GLU A 61 14.44 -1.42 -9.28
N THR A 62 13.41 -1.95 -9.89
CA THR A 62 12.55 -3.00 -9.29
C THR A 62 13.37 -4.15 -8.76
N GLY A 63 13.13 -4.55 -7.51
CA GLY A 63 13.78 -5.67 -6.84
C GLY A 63 15.11 -5.36 -6.17
N LEU A 64 15.61 -4.12 -6.25
CA LEU A 64 16.84 -3.71 -5.57
C LEU A 64 16.61 -3.10 -4.18
N ALA A 65 15.44 -2.53 -3.93
CA ALA A 65 15.07 -1.94 -2.65
C ALA A 65 13.55 -1.93 -2.46
N ASP A 66 13.08 -1.43 -1.32
CA ASP A 66 11.66 -1.42 -0.96
C ASP A 66 10.85 -0.33 -1.69
N ALA A 67 11.53 0.65 -2.30
CA ALA A 67 10.90 1.65 -3.16
C ALA A 67 11.72 1.86 -4.44
N GLY A 68 11.03 2.12 -5.55
CA GLY A 68 11.65 2.55 -6.78
C GLY A 68 12.08 4.03 -6.68
N VAL A 69 13.24 4.37 -7.24
CA VAL A 69 13.74 5.76 -7.27
C VAL A 69 14.05 6.16 -8.69
N MET A 70 13.56 7.34 -9.08
CA MET A 70 13.90 7.98 -10.36
C MET A 70 14.49 9.38 -10.16
N ALA A 71 15.35 9.80 -11.10
CA ALA A 71 15.92 11.14 -11.16
C ALA A 71 15.35 11.87 -12.39
N PRO A 72 14.17 12.51 -12.27
CA PRO A 72 13.43 13.03 -13.43
C PRO A 72 14.13 14.18 -14.15
N PHE A 73 15.07 14.86 -13.47
CA PHE A 73 15.75 16.06 -13.96
C PHE A 73 17.25 15.86 -14.21
N ASN A 74 17.71 14.61 -14.42
CA ASN A 74 19.13 14.29 -14.53
C ASN A 74 19.80 14.71 -15.85
N SER A 75 19.10 15.37 -16.78
CA SER A 75 19.68 15.83 -18.03
C SER A 75 20.24 17.27 -17.95
N SER A 76 21.13 17.59 -18.89
CA SER A 76 21.74 18.94 -18.98
C SER A 76 20.74 20.06 -19.34
N GLU A 77 19.55 19.71 -19.79
CA GLU A 77 18.45 20.66 -20.10
C GLU A 77 17.89 21.34 -18.86
N TYR A 78 18.05 20.70 -17.69
CA TYR A 78 17.52 21.23 -16.43
C TYR A 78 18.57 22.05 -15.66
N PRO A 79 18.14 23.00 -14.82
CA PRO A 79 19.03 23.75 -13.92
C PRO A 79 19.83 22.80 -13.01
N LYS A 80 21.10 23.12 -12.74
CA LYS A 80 22.00 22.26 -11.93
C LYS A 80 21.44 21.93 -10.54
N GLU A 81 20.69 22.87 -9.96
CA GLU A 81 20.15 22.82 -8.61
C GLU A 81 19.12 21.70 -8.42
N ILE A 82 18.46 21.28 -9.51
CA ILE A 82 17.42 20.25 -9.46
C ILE A 82 17.84 18.91 -10.07
N ARG A 83 19.01 18.82 -10.71
CA ARG A 83 19.45 17.60 -11.41
C ARG A 83 19.61 16.39 -10.49
N ASN A 84 19.91 16.65 -9.23
CA ASN A 84 20.09 15.60 -8.21
C ASN A 84 18.82 15.32 -7.39
N VAL A 85 17.67 15.91 -7.78
CA VAL A 85 16.41 15.59 -7.12
C VAL A 85 15.95 14.20 -7.54
N GLY A 86 15.77 13.33 -6.56
CA GLY A 86 15.18 12.02 -6.73
C GLY A 86 13.72 11.99 -6.26
N ILE A 87 12.92 11.18 -6.94
CA ILE A 87 11.54 10.86 -6.55
C ILE A 87 11.49 9.38 -6.23
N ALA A 88 11.02 9.04 -5.03
CA ALA A 88 10.78 7.67 -4.61
C ALA A 88 9.28 7.36 -4.59
N LEU A 89 8.94 6.14 -5.00
CA LEU A 89 7.57 5.62 -4.99
C LEU A 89 7.56 4.20 -4.44
N SER A 90 6.63 3.95 -3.52
CA SER A 90 6.23 2.61 -3.11
C SER A 90 4.72 2.44 -3.25
N THR A 91 4.27 1.20 -3.33
CA THR A 91 2.84 0.84 -3.32
C THR A 91 2.67 -0.40 -2.47
N ASP A 92 1.84 -0.29 -1.43
CA ASP A 92 1.72 -1.30 -0.40
C ASP A 92 0.27 -1.64 -0.08
N HIS A 93 0.06 -2.92 0.22
CA HIS A 93 -1.23 -3.46 0.58
C HIS A 93 -1.12 -4.95 0.94
N ASN A 94 -1.85 -5.38 1.96
CA ASN A 94 -2.03 -6.80 2.27
C ASN A 94 -3.53 -7.13 2.43
N PRO A 95 -4.14 -7.81 1.43
CA PRO A 95 -5.57 -8.11 1.45
C PRO A 95 -5.99 -9.04 2.60
N LEU A 96 -5.10 -9.91 3.08
CA LEU A 96 -5.42 -10.83 4.16
C LEU A 96 -5.55 -10.11 5.52
N HIS A 97 -4.80 -9.03 5.72
CA HIS A 97 -4.96 -8.18 6.90
C HIS A 97 -6.36 -7.56 6.94
N GLY A 98 -6.91 -7.16 5.79
CA GLY A 98 -8.26 -6.61 5.67
C GLY A 98 -9.36 -7.58 6.11
N LEU A 99 -9.16 -8.88 5.93
CA LEU A 99 -10.09 -9.92 6.40
C LEU A 99 -10.06 -10.09 7.92
N ILE A 100 -8.92 -9.83 8.55
CA ILE A 100 -8.75 -9.94 10.01
C ILE A 100 -9.25 -8.66 10.68
N ASN A 101 -8.74 -7.51 10.25
CA ASN A 101 -9.10 -6.21 10.80
C ASN A 101 -8.91 -5.11 9.74
N PRO A 102 -9.99 -4.64 9.11
CA PRO A 102 -9.90 -3.65 8.03
C PRO A 102 -9.35 -2.30 8.50
N TYR A 103 -9.59 -1.88 9.75
CA TYR A 103 -9.02 -0.67 10.32
C TYR A 103 -7.49 -0.74 10.40
N LEU A 104 -6.96 -1.81 10.99
CA LEU A 104 -5.51 -2.03 11.06
C LEU A 104 -4.88 -2.23 9.68
N SER A 105 -5.62 -2.83 8.73
CA SER A 105 -5.14 -2.97 7.35
C SER A 105 -4.92 -1.60 6.69
N GLY A 106 -5.84 -0.65 6.90
CA GLY A 106 -5.68 0.73 6.42
C GLY A 106 -4.47 1.43 7.04
N ILE A 107 -4.27 1.29 8.35
CA ILE A 107 -3.09 1.83 9.04
C ILE A 107 -1.81 1.22 8.46
N ASN A 108 -1.75 -0.11 8.36
CA ASN A 108 -0.55 -0.82 7.90
C ASN A 108 -0.17 -0.43 6.47
N ALA A 109 -1.13 -0.30 5.56
CA ALA A 109 -0.86 0.10 4.18
C ALA A 109 -0.19 1.49 4.11
N VAL A 110 -0.68 2.48 4.88
CA VAL A 110 -0.07 3.81 4.96
C VAL A 110 1.34 3.76 5.55
N VAL A 111 1.49 3.08 6.71
CA VAL A 111 2.77 3.00 7.43
C VAL A 111 3.82 2.28 6.59
N GLU A 112 3.44 1.19 5.94
CA GLU A 112 4.34 0.39 5.09
C GLU A 112 4.80 1.20 3.88
N ALA A 113 3.89 1.83 3.14
CA ALA A 113 4.23 2.67 1.99
C ALA A 113 5.20 3.80 2.38
N MET A 114 4.94 4.51 3.47
CA MET A 114 5.81 5.58 3.94
C MET A 114 7.18 5.06 4.42
N ARG A 115 7.21 3.92 5.11
CA ARG A 115 8.46 3.29 5.57
C ARG A 115 9.32 2.83 4.39
N ASN A 116 8.72 2.24 3.37
CA ASN A 116 9.43 1.77 2.18
C ASN A 116 10.05 2.94 1.40
N VAL A 117 9.35 4.05 1.28
CA VAL A 117 9.91 5.30 0.73
C VAL A 117 11.07 5.82 1.60
N ALA A 118 10.93 5.78 2.92
CA ALA A 118 11.99 6.23 3.83
C ALA A 118 13.23 5.33 3.79
N SER A 119 13.07 4.02 3.55
CA SER A 119 14.16 3.04 3.50
C SER A 119 15.18 3.31 2.40
N VAL A 120 14.76 3.95 1.30
CA VAL A 120 15.66 4.38 0.21
C VAL A 120 16.24 5.79 0.40
N GLY A 121 16.06 6.37 1.59
CA GLY A 121 16.59 7.69 1.95
C GLY A 121 15.68 8.87 1.56
N ALA A 122 14.51 8.60 1.02
CA ALA A 122 13.56 9.65 0.65
C ALA A 122 12.74 10.13 1.86
N THR A 123 12.34 11.40 1.83
CA THR A 123 11.38 11.95 2.78
C THR A 123 9.97 11.80 2.19
N PRO A 124 9.04 11.06 2.84
CA PRO A 124 7.65 11.01 2.43
C PRO A 124 7.01 12.41 2.34
N HIS A 125 6.22 12.64 1.31
CA HIS A 125 5.55 13.91 1.07
C HIS A 125 4.04 13.80 0.93
N ALA A 126 3.56 12.76 0.29
CA ALA A 126 2.15 12.58 0.01
C ALA A 126 1.82 11.11 -0.26
N ILE A 127 0.56 10.77 -0.13
CA ILE A 127 0.05 9.46 -0.55
C ILE A 127 -1.08 9.59 -1.56
N THR A 128 -1.31 8.50 -2.29
CA THR A 128 -2.52 8.26 -3.07
C THR A 128 -3.15 6.96 -2.64
N ASP A 129 -4.44 6.79 -2.89
CA ASP A 129 -5.13 5.55 -2.61
C ASP A 129 -5.79 4.94 -3.86
N CYS A 130 -5.94 3.62 -3.85
CA CYS A 130 -6.77 2.86 -4.76
C CYS A 130 -7.60 1.89 -3.90
N LEU A 131 -8.84 2.26 -3.61
CA LEU A 131 -9.68 1.55 -2.66
C LEU A 131 -10.55 0.53 -3.40
N CYS A 132 -10.27 -0.75 -3.21
CA CYS A 132 -11.00 -1.84 -3.86
C CYS A 132 -11.76 -2.67 -2.81
N TYR A 133 -13.10 -2.70 -2.94
CA TYR A 133 -13.99 -3.37 -1.98
C TYR A 133 -15.12 -4.11 -2.71
N GLY A 134 -15.79 -5.00 -1.97
CA GLY A 134 -16.97 -5.70 -2.44
C GLY A 134 -18.21 -4.81 -2.60
N ASN A 135 -19.38 -5.42 -2.59
CA ASN A 135 -20.65 -4.71 -2.76
C ASN A 135 -21.02 -3.87 -1.52
N PRO A 136 -21.04 -2.53 -1.59
CA PRO A 136 -21.30 -1.65 -0.44
C PRO A 136 -22.79 -1.68 0.01
N GLU A 137 -23.68 -2.38 -0.71
CA GLU A 137 -25.05 -2.61 -0.29
C GLU A 137 -25.16 -3.74 0.75
N LYS A 138 -24.10 -4.57 0.85
CA LYS A 138 -23.97 -5.58 1.91
C LYS A 138 -23.39 -4.92 3.17
N PRO A 139 -24.10 -4.92 4.31
CA PRO A 139 -23.70 -4.18 5.51
C PRO A 139 -22.29 -4.51 6.01
N GLU A 140 -21.88 -5.75 5.90
CA GLU A 140 -20.54 -6.22 6.29
C GLU A 140 -19.45 -5.63 5.38
N GLN A 141 -19.71 -5.54 4.06
CA GLN A 141 -18.77 -4.94 3.11
C GLN A 141 -18.66 -3.44 3.31
N MET A 142 -19.76 -2.77 3.58
CA MET A 142 -19.76 -1.35 3.92
C MET A 142 -19.00 -1.07 5.20
N TRP A 143 -19.13 -1.93 6.22
CA TRP A 143 -18.33 -1.83 7.45
C TRP A 143 -16.83 -1.95 7.17
N GLN A 144 -16.41 -2.93 6.38
CA GLN A 144 -15.00 -3.09 6.02
C GLN A 144 -14.43 -1.86 5.32
N PHE A 145 -15.20 -1.25 4.41
CA PHE A 145 -14.82 -0.02 3.76
C PHE A 145 -14.67 1.14 4.75
N VAL A 146 -15.67 1.37 5.59
CA VAL A 146 -15.66 2.46 6.59
C VAL A 146 -14.47 2.31 7.55
N GLU A 147 -14.22 1.11 8.07
CA GLU A 147 -13.09 0.87 8.98
C GLU A 147 -11.74 1.04 8.26
N GLY A 148 -11.60 0.58 7.03
CA GLY A 148 -10.39 0.80 6.23
C GLY A 148 -10.08 2.29 6.06
N ILE A 149 -11.09 3.11 5.71
CA ILE A 149 -10.94 4.57 5.60
C ILE A 149 -10.59 5.22 6.92
N LYS A 150 -11.20 4.80 8.04
CA LYS A 150 -10.84 5.29 9.37
C LYS A 150 -9.36 5.00 9.68
N GLY A 151 -8.90 3.79 9.39
CA GLY A 151 -7.49 3.41 9.58
C GLY A 151 -6.53 4.29 8.78
N ILE A 152 -6.81 4.51 7.49
CA ILE A 152 -6.01 5.41 6.63
C ILE A 152 -5.99 6.83 7.22
N ASN A 153 -7.17 7.38 7.57
CA ASN A 153 -7.28 8.71 8.15
C ASN A 153 -6.47 8.88 9.44
N ASP A 154 -6.56 7.90 10.34
CA ASP A 154 -5.87 7.97 11.63
C ASP A 154 -4.37 7.82 11.46
N ALA A 155 -3.89 6.97 10.55
CA ALA A 155 -2.48 6.90 10.18
C ALA A 155 -1.97 8.24 9.62
N CYS A 156 -2.69 8.84 8.66
CA CYS A 156 -2.33 10.12 8.08
C CYS A 156 -2.29 11.26 9.09
N LYS A 157 -3.17 11.25 10.09
CA LYS A 157 -3.19 12.25 11.17
C LYS A 157 -2.08 12.05 12.19
N THR A 158 -1.71 10.81 12.46
CA THR A 158 -0.73 10.45 13.49
C THR A 158 0.71 10.57 12.99
N ILE A 159 0.96 10.21 11.72
CA ILE A 159 2.28 10.29 11.12
C ILE A 159 2.47 11.69 10.55
N THR A 160 3.29 12.50 11.24
CA THR A 160 3.63 13.85 10.78
C THR A 160 4.78 13.82 9.78
N LEU A 161 4.69 14.67 8.76
CA LEU A 161 5.75 14.83 7.78
C LEU A 161 6.92 15.65 8.34
N LYS A 162 8.15 15.33 7.94
CA LYS A 162 9.37 16.02 8.37
C LYS A 162 9.32 17.54 8.13
N HIS A 163 8.70 17.95 7.04
CA HIS A 163 8.61 19.36 6.61
C HIS A 163 7.30 20.05 7.03
N SER A 164 6.36 19.31 7.62
CA SER A 164 5.06 19.84 8.05
C SER A 164 4.51 19.06 9.24
N LYS A 165 5.10 19.32 10.42
CA LYS A 165 4.77 18.57 11.65
C LYS A 165 3.35 18.82 12.18
N GLU A 166 2.70 19.89 11.77
CA GLU A 166 1.35 20.28 12.21
C GLU A 166 0.27 19.81 11.24
N SER A 167 0.65 19.32 10.06
CA SER A 167 -0.30 18.90 9.03
C SER A 167 -0.32 17.39 8.89
N PRO A 168 -1.52 16.80 8.71
CA PRO A 168 -1.65 15.39 8.35
C PRO A 168 -0.90 15.07 7.04
N THR A 169 -0.49 13.82 6.86
CA THR A 169 0.00 13.35 5.55
C THR A 169 -1.10 13.53 4.51
N PRO A 170 -0.87 14.32 3.42
CA PRO A 170 -1.92 14.61 2.46
C PRO A 170 -2.19 13.41 1.56
N ILE A 171 -3.47 13.15 1.30
CA ILE A 171 -3.94 12.26 0.25
C ILE A 171 -4.21 13.14 -0.97
N ILE A 172 -3.36 13.06 -2.00
CA ILE A 172 -3.40 14.00 -3.14
C ILE A 172 -4.24 13.51 -4.31
N ALA A 173 -4.52 12.22 -4.37
CA ALA A 173 -5.38 11.60 -5.37
C ALA A 173 -5.86 10.25 -4.84
N GLY A 174 -6.92 9.74 -5.43
CA GLY A 174 -7.42 8.42 -5.11
C GLY A 174 -8.62 8.03 -5.96
N ASN A 175 -8.95 6.75 -5.90
CA ASN A 175 -10.17 6.21 -6.49
C ASN A 175 -10.78 5.16 -5.57
N VAL A 176 -12.08 4.93 -5.76
CA VAL A 176 -12.79 3.82 -5.13
C VAL A 176 -13.41 2.93 -6.19
N SER A 177 -13.25 1.63 -6.04
CA SER A 177 -13.87 0.58 -6.84
C SER A 177 -14.70 -0.31 -5.93
N PHE A 178 -15.99 -0.38 -6.21
CA PHE A 178 -16.93 -1.22 -5.50
C PHE A 178 -17.45 -2.37 -6.38
N TYR A 179 -18.25 -3.24 -5.79
CA TYR A 179 -18.86 -4.40 -6.45
C TYR A 179 -17.81 -5.39 -7.01
N ASN A 180 -16.62 -5.42 -6.43
CA ASN A 180 -15.58 -6.37 -6.83
C ASN A 180 -15.87 -7.75 -6.23
N GLU A 181 -16.52 -8.58 -7.00
CA GLU A 181 -16.95 -9.91 -6.59
C GLU A 181 -16.65 -10.94 -7.70
N SER A 182 -16.32 -12.16 -7.31
CA SER A 182 -16.15 -13.29 -8.21
C SER A 182 -16.90 -14.51 -7.66
N LYS A 183 -17.82 -15.07 -8.44
CA LYS A 183 -18.63 -16.23 -8.03
C LYS A 183 -19.33 -15.99 -6.69
N ASP A 184 -19.98 -14.84 -6.55
CA ASP A 184 -20.70 -14.38 -5.36
C ASP A 184 -19.84 -14.18 -4.08
N LYS A 185 -18.52 -14.21 -4.23
CA LYS A 185 -17.59 -13.90 -3.14
C LYS A 185 -16.96 -12.53 -3.37
N PRO A 186 -17.03 -11.63 -2.39
CA PRO A 186 -16.34 -10.35 -2.47
C PRO A 186 -14.82 -10.58 -2.44
N ILE A 187 -14.08 -9.66 -3.06
CA ILE A 187 -12.64 -9.60 -2.84
C ILE A 187 -12.34 -9.25 -1.37
N PRO A 188 -11.17 -9.62 -0.84
CA PRO A 188 -10.72 -9.09 0.44
C PRO A 188 -10.68 -7.56 0.42
N PRO A 189 -10.95 -6.89 1.56
CA PRO A 189 -10.83 -5.43 1.68
C PRO A 189 -9.43 -4.98 1.28
N SER A 190 -9.33 -4.12 0.29
CA SER A 190 -8.06 -3.80 -0.36
C SER A 190 -7.81 -2.29 -0.43
N PRO A 191 -7.37 -1.66 0.68
CA PRO A 191 -6.86 -0.29 0.69
C PRO A 191 -5.42 -0.28 0.17
N ILE A 192 -5.24 -0.06 -1.12
CA ILE A 192 -3.92 0.03 -1.75
C ILE A 192 -3.43 1.46 -1.60
N ILE A 193 -2.27 1.66 -1.01
CA ILE A 193 -1.67 2.97 -0.75
C ILE A 193 -0.36 3.10 -1.52
N SER A 194 -0.21 4.18 -2.27
CA SER A 194 1.09 4.56 -2.83
C SER A 194 1.61 5.80 -2.14
N CYS A 195 2.90 5.79 -1.80
CA CYS A 195 3.59 6.93 -1.18
C CYS A 195 4.59 7.53 -2.14
N LEU A 196 4.55 8.87 -2.25
CA LEU A 196 5.53 9.68 -2.95
C LEU A 196 6.50 10.28 -1.95
N GLY A 197 7.79 10.14 -2.21
CA GLY A 197 8.85 10.79 -1.44
C GLY A 197 9.86 11.50 -2.31
N ARG A 198 10.66 12.35 -1.67
CA ARG A 198 11.72 13.14 -2.32
C ARG A 198 13.07 12.86 -1.65
N ILE A 199 14.09 12.69 -2.47
CA ILE A 199 15.52 12.68 -2.11
C ILE A 199 16.14 14.00 -2.53
#